data_b009db1abe6efe3dc14a14d1ec95c09a
#
_entry.id   b009db1abe6efe3dc14a14d1ec95c09a
#
_cell.length_a   1.000
_cell.length_b   1.000
_cell.length_c   1.000
_cell.angle_alpha   90.00
_cell.angle_beta   90.00
_cell.angle_gamma   90.00
#
_symmetry.space_group_name_H-M   'P 1'
#
loop_
_entity.id
_entity.type
_entity.pdbx_description
1 polymer ?
#
loop_
_entity_poly.entity_id
_entity_poly.type
_entity_poly.pdbx_seq_one_letter_code
_entity_poly.pdbx_strand_id
1 'polypeptide(L)'
;DASGRKVASQVVSGADGKRHLLFDARVGGTGFAVYHVKAGKARYAVRAKDGNVIENSVYKLTVDGNGDISSLIDKRSNRQLVAQGKTLGLVVFKDCESYTWPAWEILKKTLDKEPEAIKGNVSVKVVEDGPLCKTLRIDRTFGKSAITQYVSLYEGSQAERIDISNDVNWQEPDAMLK
;
A
#
# COMPACT_ATOMS: atom_id res chain seq x y z
N ASP A 1 4.66 -2.88 -28.08
CA ASP A 1 3.81 -4.00 -28.45
C ASP A 1 4.26 -4.59 -29.81
N ALA A 2 3.60 -5.65 -30.26
CA ALA A 2 3.91 -6.33 -31.52
C ALA A 2 3.77 -5.44 -32.76
N SER A 3 2.98 -4.36 -32.70
CA SER A 3 2.84 -3.38 -33.81
C SER A 3 3.94 -2.32 -33.82
N GLY A 4 4.91 -2.41 -32.93
CA GLY A 4 5.99 -1.41 -32.75
C GLY A 4 5.57 -0.16 -31.96
N ARG A 5 4.32 -0.08 -31.46
CA ARG A 5 3.85 1.04 -30.66
C ARG A 5 4.49 0.98 -29.28
N LYS A 6 4.99 2.12 -28.81
CA LYS A 6 5.54 2.24 -27.45
C LYS A 6 4.42 2.11 -26.42
N VAL A 7 4.67 1.30 -25.40
CA VAL A 7 3.78 1.14 -24.24
C VAL A 7 4.37 1.89 -23.06
N ALA A 8 3.53 2.56 -22.28
CA ALA A 8 3.98 3.22 -21.07
C ALA A 8 4.63 2.19 -20.14
N SER A 9 5.77 2.54 -19.58
CA SER A 9 6.54 1.65 -18.73
C SER A 9 7.30 2.43 -17.65
N GLN A 10 7.56 1.77 -16.53
CA GLN A 10 8.26 2.31 -15.37
C GLN A 10 9.15 1.22 -14.79
N VAL A 11 10.35 1.59 -14.35
CA VAL A 11 11.18 0.70 -13.53
C VAL A 11 10.82 0.95 -12.08
N VAL A 12 10.45 -0.09 -11.35
CA VAL A 12 10.08 -0.07 -9.94
C VAL A 12 11.01 -0.96 -9.13
N SER A 13 11.11 -0.69 -7.83
CA SER A 13 11.83 -1.56 -6.89
C SER A 13 10.90 -2.64 -6.36
N GLY A 14 11.25 -3.90 -6.54
CA GLY A 14 10.50 -5.02 -5.98
C GLY A 14 10.80 -5.24 -4.49
N ALA A 15 9.93 -5.95 -3.81
CA ALA A 15 10.13 -6.38 -2.42
C ALA A 15 11.36 -7.31 -2.26
N ASP A 16 11.75 -7.97 -3.34
CA ASP A 16 12.96 -8.81 -3.44
C ASP A 16 14.27 -8.02 -3.60
N GLY A 17 14.21 -6.67 -3.54
CA GLY A 17 15.33 -5.77 -3.75
C GLY A 17 15.78 -5.64 -5.21
N LYS A 18 15.11 -6.29 -6.15
CA LYS A 18 15.43 -6.22 -7.58
C LYS A 18 14.63 -5.14 -8.28
N ARG A 19 15.11 -4.76 -9.45
CA ARG A 19 14.39 -3.87 -10.34
C ARG A 19 13.44 -4.67 -11.23
N HIS A 20 12.20 -4.22 -11.28
CA HIS A 20 11.16 -4.78 -12.14
C HIS A 20 10.72 -3.75 -13.17
N LEU A 21 10.38 -4.21 -14.37
CA LEU A 21 9.76 -3.38 -15.40
C LEU A 21 8.25 -3.52 -15.30
N LEU A 22 7.59 -2.45 -14.87
CA LEU A 22 6.13 -2.33 -14.90
C LEU A 22 5.70 -1.75 -16.24
N PHE A 23 4.66 -2.31 -16.88
CA PHE A 23 4.05 -1.74 -18.06
C PHE A 23 2.56 -2.11 -18.14
N ASP A 24 1.76 -1.28 -18.82
CA ASP A 24 0.32 -1.51 -18.99
C ASP A 24 0.10 -2.51 -20.13
N ALA A 25 -0.06 -3.79 -19.79
CA ALA A 25 -0.30 -4.86 -20.72
C ALA A 25 -1.80 -4.98 -21.03
N ARG A 26 -2.12 -5.11 -22.31
CA ARG A 26 -3.48 -5.40 -22.80
C ARG A 26 -3.48 -6.72 -23.52
N VAL A 27 -4.27 -7.65 -23.01
CA VAL A 27 -4.44 -8.99 -23.60
C VAL A 27 -5.93 -9.21 -23.81
N GLY A 28 -6.31 -9.64 -25.00
CA GLY A 28 -7.70 -10.03 -25.27
C GLY A 28 -8.11 -11.28 -24.49
N GLY A 29 -9.41 -11.50 -24.31
CA GLY A 29 -9.91 -12.72 -23.67
C GLY A 29 -9.43 -13.97 -24.39
N THR A 30 -9.01 -15.01 -23.67
CA THR A 30 -8.51 -16.30 -24.18
C THR A 30 -7.37 -16.18 -25.22
N GLY A 31 -6.51 -15.17 -25.07
CA GLY A 31 -5.45 -14.87 -26.02
C GLY A 31 -4.11 -14.59 -25.37
N PHE A 32 -3.16 -14.18 -26.18
CA PHE A 32 -1.84 -13.70 -25.75
C PHE A 32 -1.49 -12.39 -26.47
N ALA A 33 -0.57 -11.63 -25.87
CA ALA A 33 0.00 -10.45 -26.51
C ALA A 33 1.52 -10.48 -26.35
N VAL A 34 2.23 -10.01 -27.37
CA VAL A 34 3.68 -9.96 -27.41
C VAL A 34 4.15 -8.53 -27.16
N TYR A 35 5.08 -8.38 -26.24
CA TYR A 35 5.74 -7.12 -25.93
C TYR A 35 7.26 -7.30 -26.05
N HIS A 36 7.93 -6.32 -26.67
CA HIS A 36 9.38 -6.33 -26.84
C HIS A 36 10.00 -5.34 -25.87
N VAL A 37 10.91 -5.81 -25.02
CA VAL A 37 11.69 -4.96 -24.11
C VAL A 37 12.97 -4.57 -24.82
N LYS A 38 13.25 -3.27 -24.89
CA LYS A 38 14.51 -2.72 -25.41
C LYS A 38 15.27 -2.03 -24.30
N ALA A 39 16.57 -2.23 -24.23
CA ALA A 39 17.44 -1.49 -23.33
C ALA A 39 17.35 0.01 -23.62
N GLY A 40 17.32 0.82 -22.57
CA GLY A 40 17.22 2.27 -22.69
C GLY A 40 17.51 2.96 -21.36
N LYS A 41 17.60 4.30 -21.39
CA LYS A 41 17.72 5.07 -20.16
C LYS A 41 16.36 5.03 -19.42
N ALA A 42 16.36 4.57 -18.16
CA ALA A 42 15.20 4.69 -17.30
C ALA A 42 14.88 6.17 -17.07
N ARG A 43 13.71 6.60 -17.48
CA ARG A 43 13.28 8.01 -17.31
C ARG A 43 12.79 8.31 -15.88
N TYR A 44 12.52 7.28 -15.10
CA TYR A 44 11.87 7.39 -13.81
C TYR A 44 12.58 6.50 -12.78
N ALA A 45 13.73 6.95 -12.32
CA ALA A 45 14.33 6.42 -11.09
C ALA A 45 13.97 7.40 -9.97
N VAL A 46 13.03 7.01 -9.12
CA VAL A 46 12.66 7.80 -7.95
C VAL A 46 13.65 7.50 -6.83
N ARG A 47 14.29 8.52 -6.29
CA ARG A 47 14.88 8.41 -4.96
C ARG A 47 13.77 8.61 -3.95
N ALA A 48 13.73 7.75 -2.93
CA ALA A 48 12.81 7.94 -1.82
C ALA A 48 12.91 9.38 -1.30
N LYS A 49 11.78 10.06 -1.21
CA LYS A 49 11.67 11.45 -0.74
C LYS A 49 10.60 11.52 0.35
N ASP A 50 10.73 12.47 1.24
CA ASP A 50 9.70 12.77 2.20
C ASP A 50 8.42 13.20 1.48
N GLY A 51 7.30 12.69 1.95
CA GLY A 51 5.99 12.98 1.39
C GLY A 51 4.97 11.97 1.86
N ASN A 52 3.75 12.45 2.03
CA ASN A 52 2.63 11.67 2.57
C ASN A 52 1.41 11.68 1.65
N VAL A 53 1.55 12.14 0.42
CA VAL A 53 0.47 12.22 -0.57
C VAL A 53 0.89 11.53 -1.85
N ILE A 54 0.03 10.68 -2.37
CA ILE A 54 0.11 10.14 -3.74
C ILE A 54 -1.22 10.35 -4.44
N GLU A 55 -1.15 10.52 -5.75
CA GLU A 55 -2.33 10.83 -6.56
C GLU A 55 -2.18 10.19 -7.94
N ASN A 56 -3.27 9.59 -8.43
CA ASN A 56 -3.40 9.13 -9.81
C ASN A 56 -4.59 9.81 -10.51
N SER A 57 -4.98 9.34 -11.68
CA SER A 57 -6.13 9.88 -12.42
C SER A 57 -7.46 9.73 -11.68
N VAL A 58 -7.58 8.74 -10.77
CA VAL A 58 -8.84 8.39 -10.06
C VAL A 58 -8.83 8.84 -8.60
N TYR A 59 -7.73 8.61 -7.89
CA TYR A 59 -7.66 8.83 -6.44
C TYR A 59 -6.58 9.84 -6.06
N LYS A 60 -6.87 10.57 -4.97
CA LYS A 60 -5.87 11.29 -4.18
C LYS A 60 -5.88 10.74 -2.76
N LEU A 61 -4.75 10.23 -2.30
CA LEU A 61 -4.56 9.58 -1.01
C LEU A 61 -3.58 10.36 -0.16
N THR A 62 -3.94 10.62 1.09
CA THR A 62 -3.08 11.28 2.08
C THR A 62 -2.96 10.40 3.31
N VAL A 63 -1.75 10.27 3.81
CA VAL A 63 -1.40 9.57 5.05
C VAL A 63 -1.05 10.61 6.11
N ASP A 64 -1.47 10.41 7.35
CA ASP A 64 -1.17 11.31 8.47
C ASP A 64 0.18 11.00 9.14
N GLY A 65 0.49 11.71 10.21
CA GLY A 65 1.73 11.54 10.97
C GLY A 65 1.83 10.21 11.74
N ASN A 66 0.72 9.48 11.90
CA ASN A 66 0.69 8.14 12.50
C ASN A 66 0.86 7.03 11.44
N GLY A 67 0.94 7.40 10.16
CA GLY A 67 1.02 6.44 9.07
C GLY A 67 -0.34 5.93 8.61
N ASP A 68 -1.45 6.49 9.06
CA ASP A 68 -2.79 6.06 8.71
C ASP A 68 -3.35 6.88 7.54
N ILE A 69 -4.16 6.27 6.68
CA ILE A 69 -4.81 6.98 5.59
C ILE A 69 -5.88 7.91 6.18
N SER A 70 -5.61 9.20 6.19
CA SER A 70 -6.47 10.24 6.74
C SER A 70 -7.40 10.85 5.69
N SER A 71 -7.06 10.71 4.41
CA SER A 71 -7.89 11.18 3.30
C SER A 71 -7.74 10.27 2.09
N LEU A 72 -8.87 9.93 1.49
CA LEU A 72 -8.96 9.23 0.22
C LEU A 72 -10.09 9.83 -0.60
N ILE A 73 -9.75 10.59 -1.62
CA ILE A 73 -10.71 11.29 -2.47
C ILE A 73 -10.86 10.53 -3.79
N ASP A 74 -12.07 10.10 -4.13
CA ASP A 74 -12.43 9.70 -5.49
C ASP A 74 -12.65 10.98 -6.33
N LYS A 75 -11.71 11.24 -7.23
CA LYS A 75 -11.71 12.47 -8.07
C LYS A 75 -12.82 12.50 -9.10
N ARG A 76 -13.38 11.36 -9.48
CA ARG A 76 -14.47 11.27 -10.47
C ARG A 76 -15.77 11.86 -9.91
N SER A 77 -16.02 11.66 -8.64
CA SER A 77 -17.20 12.15 -7.92
C SER A 77 -16.87 13.26 -6.90
N ASN A 78 -15.60 13.63 -6.77
CA ASN A 78 -15.09 14.53 -5.73
C ASN A 78 -15.53 14.11 -4.32
N ARG A 79 -15.58 12.79 -4.07
CA ARG A 79 -16.10 12.24 -2.83
C ARG A 79 -14.95 11.83 -1.91
N GLN A 80 -14.97 12.30 -0.65
CA GLN A 80 -14.12 11.80 0.42
C GLN A 80 -14.63 10.43 0.89
N LEU A 81 -13.79 9.41 0.85
CA LEU A 81 -14.12 8.03 1.21
C LEU A 81 -13.78 7.70 2.67
N VAL A 82 -12.90 8.47 3.30
CA VAL A 82 -12.61 8.37 4.75
C VAL A 82 -13.55 9.30 5.49
N ALA A 83 -14.28 8.80 6.47
CA ALA A 83 -15.21 9.60 7.24
C ALA A 83 -14.47 10.72 8.00
N GLN A 84 -15.12 11.87 8.16
CA GLN A 84 -14.55 13.02 8.85
C GLN A 84 -14.09 12.64 10.28
N GLY A 85 -12.86 12.99 10.63
CA GLY A 85 -12.25 12.69 11.94
C GLY A 85 -11.90 11.23 12.15
N LYS A 86 -11.95 10.40 11.10
CA LYS A 86 -11.52 8.99 11.11
C LYS A 86 -10.31 8.77 10.23
N THR A 87 -9.66 7.63 10.42
CA THR A 87 -8.56 7.16 9.58
C THR A 87 -8.76 5.68 9.24
N LEU A 88 -8.12 5.23 8.17
CA LEU A 88 -7.95 3.82 7.86
C LEU A 88 -6.52 3.46 8.21
N GLY A 89 -6.34 2.70 9.27
CA GLY A 89 -5.02 2.39 9.80
C GLY A 89 -4.97 1.03 10.48
N LEU A 90 -3.81 0.70 11.01
CA LEU A 90 -3.58 -0.52 11.76
C LEU A 90 -3.80 -0.28 13.25
N VAL A 91 -4.49 -1.21 13.90
CA VAL A 91 -4.75 -1.19 15.33
C VAL A 91 -4.43 -2.54 15.97
N VAL A 92 -4.19 -2.54 17.28
CA VAL A 92 -3.87 -3.74 18.04
C VAL A 92 -4.93 -3.98 19.10
N PHE A 93 -5.47 -5.17 19.12
CA PHE A 93 -6.33 -5.67 20.19
C PHE A 93 -5.54 -6.58 21.12
N LYS A 94 -5.66 -6.41 22.42
CA LYS A 94 -5.18 -7.40 23.39
C LYS A 94 -6.10 -8.60 23.37
N ASP A 95 -5.57 -9.76 23.03
CA ASP A 95 -6.31 -11.02 22.80
C ASP A 95 -5.86 -12.12 23.76
N CYS A 96 -6.01 -11.87 25.06
CA CYS A 96 -5.67 -12.79 26.15
C CYS A 96 -6.91 -13.43 26.83
N GLU A 97 -8.05 -13.39 26.16
CA GLU A 97 -9.34 -13.73 26.76
C GLU A 97 -9.78 -15.19 26.54
N SER A 98 -9.22 -15.86 25.52
CA SER A 98 -9.52 -17.26 25.28
C SER A 98 -8.53 -18.16 26.04
N TYR A 99 -9.04 -18.98 26.96
CA TYR A 99 -8.22 -19.93 27.71
C TYR A 99 -8.10 -21.29 27.01
N THR A 100 -9.00 -21.61 26.11
CA THR A 100 -9.10 -22.96 25.51
C THR A 100 -8.46 -23.01 24.14
N TRP A 101 -8.73 -22.01 23.29
CA TRP A 101 -8.31 -21.99 21.88
C TRP A 101 -7.71 -20.64 21.48
N PRO A 102 -6.64 -20.18 22.15
CA PRO A 102 -6.12 -18.80 21.95
C PRO A 102 -5.58 -18.54 20.54
N ALA A 103 -5.28 -19.60 19.78
CA ALA A 103 -4.70 -19.46 18.45
C ALA A 103 -5.74 -19.29 17.33
N TRP A 104 -7.00 -19.61 17.57
CA TRP A 104 -8.03 -19.51 16.53
C TRP A 104 -9.40 -19.03 17.00
N GLU A 105 -9.56 -18.72 18.27
CA GLU A 105 -10.78 -18.16 18.80
C GLU A 105 -10.55 -16.71 19.20
N ILE A 106 -11.23 -15.79 18.55
CA ILE A 106 -11.27 -14.37 18.92
C ILE A 106 -12.64 -14.13 19.55
N LEU A 107 -12.67 -13.94 20.86
CA LEU A 107 -13.91 -13.71 21.57
C LEU A 107 -14.47 -12.31 21.27
N LYS A 108 -15.79 -12.19 21.20
CA LYS A 108 -16.45 -10.91 20.99
C LYS A 108 -15.99 -9.85 22.00
N LYS A 109 -15.81 -10.23 23.28
CA LYS A 109 -15.31 -9.31 24.33
C LYS A 109 -13.91 -8.75 24.06
N THR A 110 -13.07 -9.42 23.25
CA THR A 110 -11.80 -8.87 22.77
C THR A 110 -12.06 -7.73 21.79
N LEU A 111 -12.99 -7.91 20.85
CA LEU A 111 -13.32 -6.90 19.84
C LEU A 111 -14.16 -5.75 20.38
N ASP A 112 -14.84 -5.93 21.50
CA ASP A 112 -15.62 -4.88 22.18
C ASP A 112 -14.73 -3.89 22.96
N LYS A 113 -13.43 -4.22 23.15
CA LYS A 113 -12.45 -3.33 23.76
C LYS A 113 -11.97 -2.26 22.77
N GLU A 114 -11.61 -1.10 23.27
CA GLU A 114 -10.96 -0.08 22.46
C GLU A 114 -9.58 -0.58 22.02
N PRO A 115 -9.30 -0.62 20.70
CA PRO A 115 -8.01 -1.05 20.22
C PRO A 115 -6.92 -0.01 20.48
N GLU A 116 -5.69 -0.47 20.61
CA GLU A 116 -4.52 0.38 20.73
C GLU A 116 -4.04 0.82 19.34
N ALA A 117 -3.87 2.12 19.14
CA ALA A 117 -3.32 2.66 17.90
C ALA A 117 -1.79 2.47 17.85
N ILE A 118 -1.27 2.17 16.67
CA ILE A 118 0.17 2.06 16.45
C ILE A 118 0.76 3.45 16.21
N LYS A 119 1.44 4.01 17.22
CA LYS A 119 1.97 5.38 17.19
C LYS A 119 3.50 5.46 17.30
N GLY A 120 4.20 4.32 17.22
CA GLY A 120 5.65 4.26 17.44
C GLY A 120 6.47 4.47 16.16
N ASN A 121 7.46 5.36 16.21
CA ASN A 121 8.52 5.58 15.22
C ASN A 121 8.02 5.49 13.76
N VAL A 122 7.10 6.39 13.40
CA VAL A 122 6.50 6.40 12.06
C VAL A 122 7.40 7.15 11.09
N SER A 123 7.65 6.55 9.93
CA SER A 123 8.31 7.19 8.79
C SER A 123 7.46 6.99 7.55
N VAL A 124 7.13 8.06 6.84
CA VAL A 124 6.35 8.03 5.60
C VAL A 124 7.19 8.61 4.47
N LYS A 125 7.36 7.84 3.39
CA LYS A 125 8.15 8.25 2.22
C LYS A 125 7.48 7.88 0.93
N VAL A 126 7.59 8.72 -0.08
CA VAL A 126 7.28 8.36 -1.47
C VAL A 126 8.45 7.57 -2.03
N VAL A 127 8.25 6.30 -2.34
CA VAL A 127 9.31 5.41 -2.88
C VAL A 127 9.16 5.15 -4.36
N GLU A 128 7.95 5.31 -4.91
CA GLU A 128 7.71 5.31 -6.36
C GLU A 128 6.86 6.54 -6.72
N ASP A 129 7.24 7.24 -7.79
CA ASP A 129 6.52 8.43 -8.28
C ASP A 129 6.68 8.51 -9.80
N GLY A 130 6.19 7.51 -10.48
CA GLY A 130 6.30 7.39 -11.94
C GLY A 130 4.96 7.47 -12.64
N PRO A 131 4.95 7.31 -13.97
CA PRO A 131 3.75 7.46 -14.78
C PRO A 131 2.76 6.31 -14.65
N LEU A 132 3.16 5.16 -14.10
CA LEU A 132 2.29 3.99 -13.98
C LEU A 132 2.03 3.57 -12.53
N CYS A 133 2.93 3.92 -11.62
CA CYS A 133 2.82 3.54 -10.22
C CYS A 133 3.40 4.63 -9.33
N LYS A 134 2.68 4.94 -8.27
CA LYS A 134 3.11 5.81 -7.16
C LYS A 134 2.89 5.05 -5.87
N THR A 135 3.92 5.01 -5.02
CA THR A 135 3.90 4.21 -3.79
C THR A 135 4.40 5.02 -2.60
N LEU A 136 3.64 5.00 -1.53
CA LEU A 136 4.08 5.38 -0.20
C LEU A 136 4.61 4.14 0.52
N ARG A 137 5.76 4.29 1.17
CA ARG A 137 6.27 3.35 2.17
C ARG A 137 6.07 3.96 3.54
N ILE A 138 5.48 3.20 4.44
CA ILE A 138 5.17 3.58 5.80
C ILE A 138 5.84 2.56 6.71
N ASP A 139 6.86 2.98 7.44
CA ASP A 139 7.52 2.16 8.45
C ASP A 139 7.02 2.58 9.83
N ARG A 140 6.70 1.61 10.69
CA ARG A 140 6.28 1.86 12.07
C ARG A 140 6.68 0.72 12.98
N THR A 141 6.75 1.01 14.29
CA THR A 141 7.03 0.01 15.32
C THR A 141 5.89 -0.04 16.34
N PHE A 142 5.72 -1.21 16.95
CA PHE A 142 4.82 -1.42 18.07
C PHE A 142 5.48 -2.42 19.03
N GLY A 143 5.81 -2.00 20.25
CA GLY A 143 6.55 -2.85 21.18
C GLY A 143 7.87 -3.34 20.59
N LYS A 144 7.99 -4.66 20.39
CA LYS A 144 9.13 -5.31 19.72
C LYS A 144 8.90 -5.58 18.25
N SER A 145 7.72 -5.26 17.74
CA SER A 145 7.30 -5.54 16.37
C SER A 145 7.66 -4.40 15.43
N ALA A 146 7.91 -4.75 14.17
CA ALA A 146 8.15 -3.80 13.09
C ALA A 146 7.18 -4.09 11.93
N ILE A 147 6.63 -3.03 11.34
CA ILE A 147 5.68 -3.12 10.24
C ILE A 147 6.12 -2.15 9.15
N THR A 148 6.32 -2.68 7.95
CA THR A 148 6.48 -1.88 6.74
C THR A 148 5.25 -2.07 5.87
N GLN A 149 4.56 -0.98 5.55
CA GLN A 149 3.38 -0.98 4.68
C GLN A 149 3.69 -0.21 3.40
N TYR A 150 3.28 -0.75 2.26
CA TYR A 150 3.34 -0.09 0.97
C TYR A 150 1.92 0.17 0.48
N VAL A 151 1.61 1.43 0.19
CA VAL A 151 0.32 1.85 -0.37
C VAL A 151 0.58 2.37 -1.78
N SER A 152 0.00 1.70 -2.78
CA SER A 152 0.28 1.97 -4.19
C SER A 152 -0.98 2.37 -4.96
N LEU A 153 -0.85 3.40 -5.78
CA LEU A 153 -1.80 3.82 -6.80
C LEU A 153 -1.21 3.58 -8.18
N TYR A 154 -2.03 3.12 -9.11
CA TYR A 154 -1.64 2.85 -10.48
C TYR A 154 -2.34 3.78 -11.46
N GLU A 155 -1.83 3.84 -12.69
CA GLU A 155 -2.48 4.48 -13.83
C GLU A 155 -2.94 3.42 -14.85
N GLY A 156 -3.65 3.86 -15.89
CA GLY A 156 -4.12 2.99 -16.97
C GLY A 156 -5.23 2.05 -16.55
N SER A 157 -5.14 0.78 -16.93
CA SER A 157 -6.17 -0.23 -16.68
C SER A 157 -6.37 -0.57 -15.19
N GLN A 158 -5.42 -0.19 -14.33
CA GLN A 158 -5.45 -0.44 -12.88
C GLN A 158 -5.70 0.81 -12.04
N ALA A 159 -6.09 1.94 -12.66
CA ALA A 159 -6.23 3.22 -11.97
C ALA A 159 -7.29 3.23 -10.85
N GLU A 160 -8.26 2.33 -10.91
CA GLU A 160 -9.32 2.20 -9.90
C GLU A 160 -8.94 1.29 -8.71
N ARG A 161 -7.71 0.75 -8.70
CA ARG A 161 -7.21 -0.14 -7.65
C ARG A 161 -6.24 0.57 -6.74
N ILE A 162 -6.35 0.29 -5.45
CA ILE A 162 -5.40 0.66 -4.40
C ILE A 162 -4.83 -0.62 -3.84
N ASP A 163 -3.53 -0.80 -3.92
CA ASP A 163 -2.85 -1.95 -3.32
C ASP A 163 -2.22 -1.55 -1.99
N ILE A 164 -2.47 -2.37 -0.99
CA ILE A 164 -1.84 -2.25 0.33
C ILE A 164 -1.12 -3.56 0.61
N SER A 165 0.21 -3.51 0.66
CA SER A 165 1.08 -4.64 0.99
C SER A 165 1.77 -4.40 2.32
N ASN A 166 1.86 -5.42 3.15
CA ASN A 166 2.45 -5.34 4.47
C ASN A 166 3.56 -6.37 4.61
N ASP A 167 4.70 -5.93 5.16
CA ASP A 167 5.77 -6.77 5.66
C ASP A 167 5.78 -6.59 7.18
N VAL A 168 5.47 -7.68 7.91
CA VAL A 168 5.18 -7.63 9.34
C VAL A 168 6.09 -8.59 10.10
N ASN A 169 6.98 -8.05 10.94
CA ASN A 169 7.70 -8.81 11.93
C ASN A 169 6.99 -8.65 13.27
N TRP A 170 6.07 -9.59 13.57
CA TRP A 170 5.24 -9.53 14.76
C TRP A 170 5.88 -10.28 15.93
N GLN A 171 6.04 -9.61 17.06
CA GLN A 171 6.69 -10.15 18.27
C GLN A 171 5.84 -9.94 19.54
N GLU A 172 4.59 -9.51 19.39
CA GLU A 172 3.73 -9.23 20.53
C GLU A 172 2.93 -10.48 20.92
N PRO A 173 3.08 -11.00 22.16
CA PRO A 173 2.23 -12.07 22.66
C PRO A 173 0.82 -11.54 22.95
N ASP A 174 -0.16 -12.42 22.91
CA ASP A 174 -1.55 -12.16 23.28
C ASP A 174 -2.11 -10.86 22.69
N ALA A 175 -1.77 -10.61 21.42
CA ALA A 175 -2.18 -9.42 20.70
C ALA A 175 -2.48 -9.72 19.22
N MET A 176 -3.55 -9.14 18.72
CA MET A 176 -4.01 -9.26 17.35
C MET A 176 -3.83 -7.94 16.60
N LEU A 177 -3.11 -7.98 15.49
CA LEU A 177 -3.02 -6.86 14.56
C LEU A 177 -4.24 -6.88 13.62
N LYS A 178 -4.89 -5.74 13.45
CA LYS A 178 -6.05 -5.57 12.56
C LYS A 178 -5.95 -4.30 11.74
#